data_1c12ec5de01dc8d8f34578355b8d3359
#
_entry.id   1c12ec5de01dc8d8f34578355b8d3359
#
_cell.length_a   1.000
_cell.length_b   1.000
_cell.length_c   1.000
_cell.angle_alpha   90.00
_cell.angle_beta   90.00
_cell.angle_gamma   90.00
#
_symmetry.space_group_name_H-M   'P 1'
#
loop_
_entity.id
_entity.type
_entity.pdbx_description
1 polymer ?
#
loop_
_entity_poly.entity_id
_entity_poly.type
_entity_poly.pdbx_seq_one_letter_code
_entity_poly.pdbx_strand_id
1 'polypeptide(L)'
;LTDTGLEVESIDKIEAIEGGLQGVVIGHVLSCEKHPDADKLNVTTVSIGTEELQIVCGAPNVAAGQKVVVATVGTTLYPSPGEAFHIKKAKIRGVESFGMLCAEDELGIGHSHAGIIVLPENTAIGTPASAYFDLSDDYQIEIGLTPNRADAMGHIGVARDIKASLNFHQKSNLSIQWPTVDAIVVSGNLPIEVFIENQEDCLRYCGVSMDNVQVA
;
A
#
# COMPACT_ATOMS: atom_id res chain seq x y z
N LEU A 1 6.88 -20.37 15.17
CA LEU A 1 5.53 -20.54 15.75
C LEU A 1 5.22 -22.00 15.99
N THR A 2 5.28 -22.86 15.00
CA THR A 2 4.98 -24.30 15.15
C THR A 2 5.80 -24.95 16.28
N ASP A 3 7.08 -24.64 16.40
CA ASP A 3 7.95 -25.16 17.49
C ASP A 3 7.53 -24.69 18.89
N THR A 4 6.68 -23.68 19.00
CA THR A 4 6.11 -23.19 20.26
C THR A 4 4.72 -23.78 20.55
N GLY A 5 4.24 -24.70 19.72
CA GLY A 5 2.92 -25.29 19.83
C GLY A 5 1.79 -24.44 19.23
N LEU A 6 2.15 -23.48 18.37
CA LEU A 6 1.23 -22.70 17.55
C LEU A 6 1.37 -23.18 16.11
N GLU A 7 0.54 -24.14 15.71
CA GLU A 7 0.61 -24.76 14.38
C GLU A 7 0.31 -23.72 13.29
N VAL A 8 1.25 -23.48 12.39
CA VAL A 8 1.03 -22.63 11.23
C VAL A 8 0.36 -23.46 10.15
N GLU A 9 -0.86 -23.11 9.78
CA GLU A 9 -1.66 -23.78 8.75
C GLU A 9 -1.41 -23.18 7.36
N SER A 10 -1.31 -21.83 7.27
CA SER A 10 -0.92 -21.16 6.03
C SER A 10 -0.09 -19.89 6.30
N ILE A 11 0.62 -19.44 5.26
CA ILE A 11 1.30 -18.15 5.19
C ILE A 11 0.99 -17.56 3.82
N ASP A 12 0.17 -16.53 3.80
CA ASP A 12 -0.25 -15.85 2.58
C ASP A 12 0.34 -14.45 2.51
N LYS A 13 1.00 -14.15 1.41
CA LYS A 13 1.53 -12.82 1.15
C LYS A 13 0.40 -11.90 0.75
N ILE A 14 0.25 -10.77 1.47
CA ILE A 14 -0.68 -9.70 1.13
C ILE A 14 0.13 -8.59 0.48
N GLU A 15 0.00 -8.46 -0.82
CA GLU A 15 0.65 -7.38 -1.55
C GLU A 15 -0.07 -6.05 -1.27
N ALA A 16 0.69 -5.00 -0.98
CA ALA A 16 0.15 -3.65 -0.80
C ALA A 16 -0.58 -3.18 -2.06
N ILE A 17 -0.04 -3.55 -3.23
CA ILE A 17 -0.65 -3.36 -4.55
C ILE A 17 -0.34 -4.61 -5.37
N GLU A 18 -1.31 -5.14 -6.08
CA GLU A 18 -1.14 -6.29 -6.96
C GLU A 18 0.01 -6.07 -7.95
N GLY A 19 0.97 -7.01 -7.97
CA GLY A 19 2.19 -6.91 -8.79
C GLY A 19 3.28 -5.96 -8.26
N GLY A 20 3.08 -5.29 -7.12
CA GLY A 20 4.11 -4.53 -6.38
C GLY A 20 4.74 -3.36 -7.15
N LEU A 21 4.11 -2.85 -8.21
CA LEU A 21 4.62 -1.81 -9.13
C LEU A 21 6.01 -2.13 -9.71
N GLN A 22 6.30 -3.39 -9.99
CA GLN A 22 7.56 -3.78 -10.61
C GLN A 22 7.70 -3.18 -12.01
N GLY A 23 8.86 -2.53 -12.30
CA GLY A 23 9.11 -1.83 -13.55
C GLY A 23 8.52 -0.42 -13.61
N VAL A 24 7.92 0.06 -12.51
CA VAL A 24 7.47 1.45 -12.38
C VAL A 24 8.52 2.25 -11.62
N VAL A 25 8.98 3.35 -12.22
CA VAL A 25 10.06 4.18 -11.68
C VAL A 25 9.74 5.68 -11.76
N ILE A 26 10.48 6.48 -11.00
CA ILE A 26 10.38 7.93 -11.08
C ILE A 26 11.18 8.43 -12.28
N GLY A 27 10.54 9.21 -13.15
CA GLY A 27 11.15 9.84 -14.31
C GLY A 27 11.18 11.37 -14.24
N HIS A 28 11.95 11.97 -15.13
CA HIS A 28 11.99 13.42 -15.33
C HIS A 28 11.67 13.72 -16.79
N VAL A 29 10.64 14.49 -17.04
CA VAL A 29 10.25 14.94 -18.38
C VAL A 29 11.24 16.00 -18.86
N LEU A 30 12.12 15.64 -19.77
CA LEU A 30 13.14 16.55 -20.34
C LEU A 30 12.52 17.48 -21.37
N SER A 31 11.65 16.94 -22.24
CA SER A 31 10.94 17.70 -23.28
C SER A 31 9.48 17.24 -23.40
N CYS A 32 8.62 18.15 -23.81
CA CYS A 32 7.21 17.89 -24.07
C CYS A 32 6.78 18.69 -25.28
N GLU A 33 6.54 18.03 -26.39
CA GLU A 33 6.16 18.62 -27.66
C GLU A 33 4.81 18.12 -28.14
N LYS A 34 4.08 18.89 -28.93
CA LYS A 34 2.81 18.46 -29.53
C LYS A 34 3.04 17.31 -30.51
N HIS A 35 2.16 16.32 -30.46
CA HIS A 35 2.18 15.19 -31.39
C HIS A 35 1.86 15.71 -32.80
N PRO A 36 2.63 15.33 -33.87
CA PRO A 36 2.44 15.87 -35.21
C PRO A 36 1.07 15.60 -35.82
N ASP A 37 0.45 14.45 -35.47
CA ASP A 37 -0.80 14.00 -36.07
C ASP A 37 -1.95 13.86 -35.04
N ALA A 38 -1.83 14.49 -33.85
CA ALA A 38 -2.85 14.39 -32.82
C ALA A 38 -2.84 15.55 -31.84
N ASP A 39 -3.80 16.45 -31.93
CA ASP A 39 -3.91 17.67 -31.10
C ASP A 39 -3.97 17.42 -29.58
N LYS A 40 -4.50 16.27 -29.16
CA LYS A 40 -4.67 15.89 -27.74
C LYS A 40 -3.49 15.11 -27.17
N LEU A 41 -2.50 14.79 -27.99
CA LEU A 41 -1.35 14.01 -27.54
C LEU A 41 -0.09 14.89 -27.50
N ASN A 42 0.81 14.54 -26.59
CA ASN A 42 2.14 15.10 -26.52
C ASN A 42 3.17 13.98 -26.68
N VAL A 43 4.29 14.30 -27.31
CA VAL A 43 5.47 13.43 -27.37
C VAL A 43 6.45 13.96 -26.32
N THR A 44 6.82 13.12 -25.38
CA THR A 44 7.73 13.50 -24.31
C THR A 44 9.02 12.69 -24.40
N THR A 45 10.13 13.30 -24.00
CA THR A 45 11.39 12.61 -23.69
C THR A 45 11.52 12.59 -22.18
N VAL A 46 11.63 11.40 -21.61
CA VAL A 46 11.64 11.19 -20.16
C VAL A 46 12.89 10.44 -19.75
N SER A 47 13.69 11.04 -18.89
CA SER A 47 14.84 10.37 -18.28
C SER A 47 14.40 9.56 -17.07
N ILE A 48 14.78 8.28 -17.02
CA ILE A 48 14.60 7.41 -15.85
C ILE A 48 15.91 7.19 -15.08
N GLY A 49 16.94 8.01 -15.40
CA GLY A 49 18.25 7.96 -14.76
C GLY A 49 19.25 7.07 -15.50
N THR A 50 18.84 5.91 -15.96
CA THR A 50 19.68 4.96 -16.73
C THR A 50 19.60 5.19 -18.24
N GLU A 51 18.47 5.67 -18.72
CA GLU A 51 18.18 5.90 -20.13
C GLU A 51 17.12 6.99 -20.32
N GLU A 52 16.94 7.41 -21.54
CA GLU A 52 15.90 8.35 -21.95
C GLU A 52 14.86 7.62 -22.82
N LEU A 53 13.60 7.77 -22.44
CA LEU A 53 12.47 7.10 -23.10
C LEU A 53 11.61 8.14 -23.84
N GLN A 54 11.30 7.87 -25.11
CA GLN A 54 10.25 8.58 -25.81
C GLN A 54 8.89 7.99 -25.41
N ILE A 55 8.00 8.82 -24.87
CA ILE A 55 6.68 8.39 -24.43
C ILE A 55 5.62 9.33 -24.99
N VAL A 56 4.60 8.77 -25.62
CA VAL A 56 3.44 9.53 -26.08
C VAL A 56 2.41 9.57 -24.96
N CYS A 57 2.04 10.78 -24.54
CA CYS A 57 1.15 11.02 -23.40
C CYS A 57 -0.08 11.82 -23.82
N GLY A 58 -1.27 11.36 -23.40
CA GLY A 58 -2.54 12.03 -23.62
C GLY A 58 -3.03 12.88 -22.43
N ALA A 59 -2.31 12.86 -21.31
CA ALA A 59 -2.73 13.60 -20.13
C ALA A 59 -2.60 15.11 -20.33
N PRO A 60 -3.59 15.91 -19.90
CA PRO A 60 -3.60 17.34 -20.12
C PRO A 60 -2.59 18.11 -19.26
N ASN A 61 -2.11 17.51 -18.18
CA ASN A 61 -1.21 18.12 -17.21
C ASN A 61 0.28 17.82 -17.43
N VAL A 62 0.64 17.09 -18.51
CA VAL A 62 2.05 16.78 -18.79
C VAL A 62 2.80 18.02 -19.31
N ALA A 63 3.98 18.29 -18.73
CA ALA A 63 4.86 19.40 -19.15
C ALA A 63 6.33 19.03 -18.92
N ALA A 64 7.22 19.72 -19.66
CA ALA A 64 8.66 19.61 -19.45
C ALA A 64 9.06 20.09 -18.03
N GLY A 65 10.09 19.48 -17.45
CA GLY A 65 10.60 19.77 -16.12
C GLY A 65 9.95 18.99 -14.99
N GLN A 66 8.82 18.32 -15.24
CA GLN A 66 8.11 17.58 -14.19
C GLN A 66 8.81 16.27 -13.81
N LYS A 67 8.71 15.93 -12.51
CA LYS A 67 8.97 14.58 -12.02
C LYS A 67 7.66 13.79 -12.09
N VAL A 68 7.70 12.61 -12.67
CA VAL A 68 6.51 11.82 -13.01
C VAL A 68 6.73 10.34 -12.70
N VAL A 69 5.65 9.58 -12.65
CA VAL A 69 5.71 8.13 -12.49
C VAL A 69 5.63 7.47 -13.87
N VAL A 70 6.60 6.60 -14.15
CA VAL A 70 6.81 5.97 -15.47
C VAL A 70 6.72 4.46 -15.34
N ALA A 71 5.80 3.85 -16.06
CA ALA A 71 5.80 2.41 -16.29
C ALA A 71 6.62 2.09 -17.55
N THR A 72 7.70 1.33 -17.39
CA THR A 72 8.59 0.92 -18.47
C THR A 72 8.01 -0.23 -19.29
N VAL A 73 8.53 -0.46 -20.48
CA VAL A 73 8.13 -1.61 -21.32
C VAL A 73 8.43 -2.92 -20.58
N GLY A 74 7.46 -3.82 -20.56
CA GLY A 74 7.52 -5.10 -19.81
C GLY A 74 6.83 -5.07 -18.45
N THR A 75 6.47 -3.87 -17.96
CA THR A 75 5.68 -3.72 -16.73
C THR A 75 4.27 -4.26 -16.92
N THR A 76 3.73 -4.88 -15.88
CA THR A 76 2.31 -5.22 -15.78
C THR A 76 1.71 -4.40 -14.65
N LEU A 77 0.65 -3.67 -14.94
CA LEU A 77 -0.15 -2.90 -13.99
C LEU A 77 -1.50 -3.59 -13.76
N TYR A 78 -2.10 -3.35 -12.62
CA TYR A 78 -3.39 -3.88 -12.25
C TYR A 78 -4.31 -2.72 -11.80
N PRO A 79 -4.90 -1.96 -12.74
CA PRO A 79 -5.78 -0.83 -12.42
C PRO A 79 -7.05 -1.27 -11.69
N SER A 80 -7.45 -2.53 -11.86
CA SER A 80 -8.50 -3.19 -11.10
C SER A 80 -8.05 -4.59 -10.70
N PRO A 81 -8.52 -5.14 -9.57
CA PRO A 81 -8.14 -6.47 -9.13
C PRO A 81 -8.32 -7.54 -10.21
N GLY A 82 -7.23 -8.23 -10.56
CA GLY A 82 -7.22 -9.28 -11.58
C GLY A 82 -7.22 -8.79 -13.04
N GLU A 83 -7.28 -7.49 -13.30
CA GLU A 83 -7.19 -6.91 -14.65
C GLU A 83 -5.75 -6.50 -14.99
N ALA A 84 -5.00 -7.43 -15.58
CA ALA A 84 -3.62 -7.18 -15.96
C ALA A 84 -3.52 -6.27 -17.21
N PHE A 85 -2.84 -5.15 -17.09
CA PHE A 85 -2.52 -4.24 -18.19
C PHE A 85 -1.00 -4.26 -18.46
N HIS A 86 -0.61 -4.82 -19.61
CA HIS A 86 0.79 -4.97 -19.98
C HIS A 86 1.30 -3.77 -20.77
N ILE A 87 2.35 -3.13 -20.28
CA ILE A 87 3.04 -2.04 -20.97
C ILE A 87 3.95 -2.62 -22.04
N LYS A 88 3.63 -2.32 -23.28
CA LYS A 88 4.39 -2.76 -24.47
C LYS A 88 4.89 -1.55 -25.26
N LYS A 89 5.96 -1.74 -26.02
CA LYS A 89 6.31 -0.79 -27.06
C LYS A 89 5.11 -0.62 -28.00
N ALA A 90 4.65 0.60 -28.16
CA ALA A 90 3.50 0.93 -28.97
C ALA A 90 3.86 1.96 -30.05
N LYS A 91 3.14 1.97 -31.17
CA LYS A 91 3.22 3.02 -32.19
C LYS A 91 1.88 3.75 -32.19
N ILE A 92 1.87 4.96 -31.65
CA ILE A 92 0.68 5.79 -31.50
C ILE A 92 0.66 6.84 -32.60
N ARG A 93 -0.25 6.72 -33.57
CA ARG A 93 -0.36 7.60 -34.75
C ARG A 93 0.96 7.90 -35.40
N GLY A 94 1.78 6.86 -35.63
CA GLY A 94 3.06 6.99 -36.31
C GLY A 94 4.29 7.23 -35.41
N VAL A 95 4.09 7.68 -34.16
CA VAL A 95 5.17 7.92 -33.18
C VAL A 95 5.31 6.73 -32.23
N GLU A 96 6.56 6.29 -32.01
CA GLU A 96 6.85 5.18 -31.08
C GLU A 96 6.78 5.67 -29.63
N SER A 97 6.23 4.81 -28.74
CA SER A 97 6.17 5.04 -27.29
C SER A 97 6.80 3.86 -26.57
N PHE A 98 7.75 4.12 -25.67
CA PHE A 98 8.53 3.13 -24.95
C PHE A 98 8.19 3.12 -23.45
N GLY A 99 6.93 3.25 -23.11
CA GLY A 99 6.42 3.26 -21.75
C GLY A 99 5.13 4.06 -21.64
N MET A 100 4.72 4.30 -20.41
CA MET A 100 3.52 5.06 -20.08
C MET A 100 3.80 5.97 -18.87
N LEU A 101 3.30 7.21 -18.92
CA LEU A 101 3.22 8.10 -17.76
C LEU A 101 1.91 7.80 -17.04
N CYS A 102 1.97 7.51 -15.74
CA CYS A 102 0.86 6.90 -15.01
C CYS A 102 0.03 7.92 -14.22
N ALA A 103 -1.27 7.71 -14.18
CA ALA A 103 -2.22 8.29 -13.24
C ALA A 103 -2.33 7.44 -11.96
N GLU A 104 -3.01 7.93 -10.93
CA GLU A 104 -3.15 7.23 -9.65
C GLU A 104 -3.96 5.93 -9.78
N ASP A 105 -5.07 5.98 -10.51
CA ASP A 105 -5.95 4.83 -10.72
C ASP A 105 -5.30 3.73 -11.57
N GLU A 106 -4.43 4.09 -12.51
CA GLU A 106 -3.68 3.14 -13.32
C GLU A 106 -2.67 2.32 -12.49
N LEU A 107 -2.20 2.89 -11.37
CA LEU A 107 -1.29 2.24 -10.43
C LEU A 107 -2.00 1.55 -9.25
N GLY A 108 -3.29 1.76 -9.08
CA GLY A 108 -4.04 1.27 -7.92
C GLY A 108 -3.73 1.98 -6.60
N ILE A 109 -3.10 3.17 -6.64
CA ILE A 109 -2.74 3.96 -5.44
C ILE A 109 -3.73 5.06 -5.11
N GLY A 110 -4.72 5.29 -5.98
CA GLY A 110 -5.75 6.31 -5.80
C GLY A 110 -6.87 6.13 -6.81
N HIS A 111 -7.76 7.12 -6.89
CA HIS A 111 -8.94 7.09 -7.76
C HIS A 111 -8.93 8.16 -8.84
N SER A 112 -7.90 9.02 -8.89
CA SER A 112 -7.84 10.12 -9.84
C SER A 112 -7.36 9.66 -11.21
N HIS A 113 -8.15 9.96 -12.24
CA HIS A 113 -7.78 9.84 -13.66
C HIS A 113 -7.70 11.20 -14.35
N ALA A 114 -7.62 12.29 -13.59
CA ALA A 114 -7.63 13.65 -14.14
C ALA A 114 -6.33 14.01 -14.89
N GLY A 115 -5.28 13.24 -14.69
CA GLY A 115 -3.97 13.40 -15.32
C GLY A 115 -2.92 12.51 -14.72
N ILE A 116 -1.67 12.65 -15.20
CA ILE A 116 -0.54 11.89 -14.64
C ILE A 116 -0.15 12.40 -13.25
N ILE A 117 0.49 11.52 -12.48
CA ILE A 117 1.06 11.87 -11.17
C ILE A 117 2.27 12.78 -11.38
N VAL A 118 2.22 13.98 -10.82
CA VAL A 118 3.33 14.92 -10.79
C VAL A 118 3.88 15.00 -9.38
N LEU A 119 5.19 14.72 -9.26
CA LEU A 119 5.89 14.63 -7.99
C LEU A 119 6.69 15.92 -7.69
N PRO A 120 7.09 16.15 -6.43
CA PRO A 120 7.97 17.25 -6.06
C PRO A 120 9.28 17.26 -6.88
N GLU A 121 9.79 18.45 -7.19
CA GLU A 121 10.99 18.63 -8.02
C GLU A 121 12.25 17.94 -7.46
N ASN A 122 12.36 17.85 -6.14
CA ASN A 122 13.48 17.21 -5.45
C ASN A 122 13.44 15.68 -5.44
N THR A 123 12.41 15.05 -6.06
CA THR A 123 12.30 13.60 -6.11
C THR A 123 13.44 13.00 -6.95
N ALA A 124 14.09 11.97 -6.42
CA ALA A 124 15.19 11.29 -7.08
C ALA A 124 14.71 10.49 -8.30
N ILE A 125 15.35 10.70 -9.46
CA ILE A 125 15.06 10.00 -10.70
C ILE A 125 15.55 8.55 -10.59
N GLY A 126 14.83 7.60 -11.19
CA GLY A 126 15.18 6.18 -11.19
C GLY A 126 14.80 5.45 -9.90
N THR A 127 14.26 6.17 -8.91
CA THR A 127 13.73 5.50 -7.70
C THR A 127 12.56 4.60 -8.08
N PRO A 128 12.51 3.34 -7.62
CA PRO A 128 11.34 2.49 -7.79
C PRO A 128 10.09 3.14 -7.17
N ALA A 129 8.97 3.11 -7.88
CA ALA A 129 7.73 3.72 -7.39
C ALA A 129 7.25 3.06 -6.08
N SER A 130 7.43 1.76 -5.92
CA SER A 130 7.13 1.04 -4.67
C SER A 130 7.88 1.61 -3.47
N ALA A 131 9.15 1.96 -3.65
CA ALA A 131 9.96 2.58 -2.59
C ALA A 131 9.55 4.04 -2.34
N TYR A 132 9.19 4.79 -3.38
CA TYR A 132 8.74 6.17 -3.23
C TYR A 132 7.41 6.27 -2.47
N PHE A 133 6.47 5.38 -2.75
CA PHE A 133 5.15 5.33 -2.10
C PHE A 133 5.15 4.50 -0.81
N ASP A 134 6.31 4.06 -0.35
CA ASP A 134 6.47 3.23 0.88
C ASP A 134 5.55 2.00 0.89
N LEU A 135 5.44 1.34 -0.25
CA LEU A 135 4.63 0.14 -0.41
C LEU A 135 5.37 -1.04 0.20
N SER A 136 4.84 -1.56 1.29
CA SER A 136 5.35 -2.75 1.94
C SER A 136 4.31 -3.86 1.92
N ASP A 137 4.73 -5.04 1.47
CA ASP A 137 3.90 -6.23 1.55
C ASP A 137 3.80 -6.72 2.99
N ASP A 138 2.68 -7.33 3.33
CA ASP A 138 2.44 -7.97 4.62
C ASP A 138 2.25 -9.48 4.46
N TYR A 139 2.17 -10.20 5.58
CA TYR A 139 1.93 -11.63 5.59
C TYR A 139 0.80 -11.96 6.56
N GLN A 140 -0.21 -12.63 6.05
CA GLN A 140 -1.23 -13.25 6.86
C GLN A 140 -0.76 -14.65 7.25
N ILE A 141 -0.71 -14.92 8.54
CA ILE A 141 -0.33 -16.22 9.07
C ILE A 141 -1.55 -16.82 9.77
N GLU A 142 -2.07 -17.92 9.24
CA GLU A 142 -3.13 -18.69 9.85
C GLU A 142 -2.55 -19.69 10.85
N ILE A 143 -3.08 -19.68 12.07
CA ILE A 143 -2.57 -20.50 13.16
C ILE A 143 -3.71 -21.33 13.73
N GLY A 144 -3.56 -22.67 13.69
CA GLY A 144 -4.42 -23.61 14.38
C GLY A 144 -4.13 -23.63 15.87
N LEU A 145 -5.15 -23.36 16.68
CA LEU A 145 -5.03 -23.38 18.14
C LEU A 145 -5.75 -24.59 18.75
N THR A 146 -5.06 -25.29 19.62
CA THR A 146 -5.70 -26.30 20.47
C THR A 146 -6.60 -25.64 21.52
N PRO A 147 -7.66 -26.33 22.04
CA PRO A 147 -8.62 -25.72 22.96
C PRO A 147 -8.03 -25.15 24.25
N ASN A 148 -6.85 -25.61 24.65
CA ASN A 148 -6.13 -25.12 25.84
C ASN A 148 -5.26 -23.90 25.60
N ARG A 149 -5.24 -23.35 24.37
CA ARG A 149 -4.39 -22.21 23.97
C ARG A 149 -5.20 -20.93 23.73
N ALA A 150 -6.24 -20.70 24.54
CA ALA A 150 -7.04 -19.46 24.47
C ALA A 150 -6.21 -18.18 24.67
N ASP A 151 -5.05 -18.27 25.33
CA ASP A 151 -4.08 -17.19 25.50
C ASP A 151 -3.50 -16.68 24.18
N ALA A 152 -3.41 -17.54 23.17
CA ALA A 152 -2.83 -17.24 21.86
C ALA A 152 -3.87 -16.81 20.79
N MET A 153 -5.13 -16.56 21.16
CA MET A 153 -6.15 -16.03 20.26
C MET A 153 -5.92 -14.57 19.83
N GLY A 154 -4.88 -13.92 20.30
CA GLY A 154 -4.55 -12.56 19.95
C GLY A 154 -3.04 -12.35 19.82
N HIS A 155 -2.65 -11.26 19.16
CA HIS A 155 -1.25 -10.94 18.88
C HIS A 155 -0.34 -10.96 20.13
N ILE A 156 -0.86 -10.55 21.29
CA ILE A 156 -0.08 -10.52 22.55
C ILE A 156 0.30 -11.92 23.02
N GLY A 157 -0.62 -12.89 22.93
CA GLY A 157 -0.34 -14.28 23.29
C GLY A 157 0.71 -14.89 22.35
N VAL A 158 0.53 -14.72 21.06
CA VAL A 158 1.51 -15.12 20.05
C VAL A 158 2.87 -14.47 20.27
N ALA A 159 2.90 -13.17 20.56
CA ALA A 159 4.14 -12.43 20.85
C ALA A 159 4.87 -12.96 22.08
N ARG A 160 4.13 -13.42 23.12
CA ARG A 160 4.74 -14.05 24.31
C ARG A 160 5.48 -15.33 23.96
N ASP A 161 4.89 -16.19 23.14
CA ASP A 161 5.52 -17.43 22.72
C ASP A 161 6.72 -17.20 21.82
N ILE A 162 6.59 -16.31 20.84
CA ILE A 162 7.72 -15.90 19.98
C ILE A 162 8.86 -15.36 20.83
N LYS A 163 8.58 -14.44 21.76
CA LYS A 163 9.57 -13.88 22.67
C LYS A 163 10.27 -14.97 23.48
N ALA A 164 9.51 -15.89 24.06
CA ALA A 164 10.07 -16.98 24.86
C ALA A 164 11.01 -17.85 24.03
N SER A 165 10.57 -18.25 22.83
CA SER A 165 11.38 -19.06 21.92
C SER A 165 12.66 -18.36 21.48
N LEU A 166 12.58 -17.11 21.00
CA LEU A 166 13.74 -16.37 20.52
C LEU A 166 14.74 -16.06 21.67
N ASN A 167 14.24 -15.70 22.85
CA ASN A 167 15.11 -15.44 23.99
C ASN A 167 15.82 -16.72 24.45
N PHE A 168 15.15 -17.88 24.39
CA PHE A 168 15.75 -19.14 24.77
C PHE A 168 16.76 -19.66 23.72
N HIS A 169 16.33 -19.78 22.46
CA HIS A 169 17.14 -20.42 21.41
C HIS A 169 18.23 -19.49 20.86
N GLN A 170 17.91 -18.22 20.65
CA GLN A 170 18.84 -17.25 20.03
C GLN A 170 19.58 -16.40 21.07
N LYS A 171 19.33 -16.62 22.38
CA LYS A 171 19.89 -15.80 23.47
C LYS A 171 19.61 -14.30 23.30
N SER A 172 18.48 -13.99 22.66
CA SER A 172 18.00 -12.62 22.50
C SER A 172 17.53 -12.06 23.86
N ASN A 173 17.38 -10.75 23.95
CA ASN A 173 16.81 -10.07 25.11
C ASN A 173 15.60 -9.22 24.67
N LEU A 174 14.63 -9.86 24.01
CA LEU A 174 13.44 -9.20 23.51
C LEU A 174 12.48 -8.90 24.65
N SER A 175 11.78 -7.79 24.57
CA SER A 175 10.65 -7.41 25.42
C SER A 175 9.39 -7.20 24.57
N ILE A 176 8.21 -7.45 25.16
CA ILE A 176 6.96 -7.13 24.51
C ILE A 176 6.72 -5.63 24.69
N GLN A 177 6.52 -4.94 23.58
CA GLN A 177 6.04 -3.58 23.61
C GLN A 177 4.51 -3.60 23.66
N TRP A 178 3.97 -3.10 24.75
CA TRP A 178 2.51 -2.95 24.89
C TRP A 178 2.08 -1.69 24.14
N PRO A 179 0.95 -1.75 23.42
CA PRO A 179 0.40 -0.52 22.85
C PRO A 179 0.11 0.47 23.98
N THR A 180 0.55 1.70 23.79
CA THR A 180 0.18 2.79 24.69
C THR A 180 -1.29 3.12 24.47
N VAL A 181 -2.09 2.98 25.51
CA VAL A 181 -3.47 3.47 25.48
C VAL A 181 -3.44 4.84 26.13
N ASP A 182 -3.52 5.89 25.32
CA ASP A 182 -3.73 7.23 25.86
C ASP A 182 -5.03 7.25 26.65
N ALA A 183 -5.00 7.92 27.79
CA ALA A 183 -6.19 8.04 28.63
C ALA A 183 -7.31 8.69 27.80
N ILE A 184 -8.41 7.97 27.61
CA ILE A 184 -9.60 8.55 26.98
C ILE A 184 -10.09 9.66 27.88
N VAL A 185 -9.98 10.90 27.39
CA VAL A 185 -10.51 12.06 28.09
C VAL A 185 -12.02 12.05 27.92
N VAL A 186 -12.73 11.71 28.97
CA VAL A 186 -14.18 11.80 29.00
C VAL A 186 -14.55 13.28 29.09
N SER A 187 -14.97 13.87 27.97
CA SER A 187 -15.27 15.30 27.84
C SER A 187 -16.75 15.64 27.85
N GLY A 188 -17.65 14.66 27.90
CA GLY A 188 -19.08 14.87 27.79
C GLY A 188 -19.90 13.83 28.58
N ASN A 189 -21.19 14.08 28.66
CA ASN A 189 -22.16 13.18 29.26
C ASN A 189 -23.20 12.82 28.19
N LEU A 190 -22.91 11.80 27.41
CA LEU A 190 -23.93 11.08 26.63
C LEU A 190 -24.44 9.94 27.50
N PRO A 191 -25.62 10.06 28.11
CA PRO A 191 -26.12 9.03 29.01
C PRO A 191 -26.43 7.76 28.23
N ILE A 192 -25.72 6.69 28.54
CA ILE A 192 -26.09 5.31 28.18
C ILE A 192 -26.56 4.62 29.45
N GLU A 193 -27.80 4.17 29.44
CA GLU A 193 -28.31 3.31 30.51
C GLU A 193 -27.99 1.85 30.15
N VAL A 194 -27.33 1.15 31.05
CA VAL A 194 -27.02 -0.27 30.90
C VAL A 194 -27.84 -1.07 31.91
N PHE A 195 -28.74 -1.93 31.41
CA PHE A 195 -29.54 -2.82 32.21
C PHE A 195 -29.03 -4.26 31.98
N ILE A 196 -28.69 -4.96 33.08
CA ILE A 196 -28.36 -6.38 33.07
C ILE A 196 -29.56 -7.16 33.59
N GLU A 197 -30.28 -7.82 32.69
CA GLU A 197 -31.49 -8.60 33.06
C GLU A 197 -31.12 -9.89 33.78
N ASN A 198 -30.02 -10.53 33.39
CA ASN A 198 -29.55 -11.76 34.04
C ASN A 198 -28.13 -11.54 34.61
N GLN A 199 -28.05 -11.34 35.90
CA GLN A 199 -26.78 -11.09 36.61
C GLN A 199 -25.95 -12.36 36.84
N GLU A 200 -26.55 -13.55 36.70
CA GLU A 200 -25.81 -14.81 36.85
C GLU A 200 -24.98 -15.10 35.60
N ASP A 201 -25.51 -14.81 34.41
CA ASP A 201 -24.84 -15.07 33.15
C ASP A 201 -23.99 -13.89 32.68
N CYS A 202 -24.35 -12.66 33.05
CA CYS A 202 -23.64 -11.44 32.69
C CYS A 202 -23.26 -10.66 33.95
N LEU A 203 -22.08 -10.92 34.48
CA LEU A 203 -21.60 -10.30 35.73
C LEU A 203 -21.23 -8.82 35.52
N ARG A 204 -20.89 -8.39 34.31
CA ARG A 204 -20.48 -7.02 34.00
C ARG A 204 -20.65 -6.71 32.53
N TYR A 205 -21.26 -5.57 32.23
CA TYR A 205 -21.33 -4.99 30.89
C TYR A 205 -20.88 -3.54 30.94
N CYS A 206 -20.05 -3.12 29.98
CA CYS A 206 -19.56 -1.74 29.90
C CYS A 206 -19.94 -1.14 28.55
N GLY A 207 -20.44 0.09 28.56
CA GLY A 207 -20.75 0.88 27.35
C GLY A 207 -19.94 2.17 27.35
N VAL A 208 -19.50 2.58 26.16
CA VAL A 208 -18.86 3.88 25.90
C VAL A 208 -19.58 4.54 24.74
N SER A 209 -20.00 5.79 24.90
CA SER A 209 -20.53 6.60 23.81
C SER A 209 -19.47 7.54 23.27
N MET A 210 -19.47 7.70 21.96
CA MET A 210 -18.63 8.66 21.26
C MET A 210 -19.51 9.50 20.34
N ASP A 211 -19.34 10.82 20.37
CA ASP A 211 -20.00 11.74 19.46
C ASP A 211 -19.00 12.44 18.53
N ASN A 212 -19.50 13.14 17.53
CA ASN A 212 -18.69 13.90 16.55
C ASN A 212 -17.61 13.04 15.83
N VAL A 213 -17.89 11.76 15.65
CA VAL A 213 -16.98 10.86 14.93
C VAL A 213 -16.97 11.23 13.44
N GLN A 214 -15.82 11.62 12.92
CA GLN A 214 -15.61 11.79 11.49
C GLN A 214 -15.24 10.43 10.89
N VAL A 215 -16.04 9.99 9.94
CA VAL A 215 -15.75 8.78 9.14
C VAL A 215 -15.00 9.25 7.90
N ALA A 216 -13.80 8.68 7.66
CA ALA A 216 -12.99 8.94 6.48
C ALA A 216 -13.51 8.16 5.28
#